data_827707525ffa3b5fb1d6ec8ef7bcb8e7
#
_entry.id   827707525ffa3b5fb1d6ec8ef7bcb8e7
#
_cell.length_a   1.000
_cell.length_b   1.000
_cell.length_c   1.000
_cell.angle_alpha   90.00
_cell.angle_beta   90.00
_cell.angle_gamma   90.00
#
_symmetry.space_group_name_H-M   'P 1'
#
loop_
_entity.id
_entity.type
_entity.pdbx_description
1 polymer ?
#
loop_
_entity_poly.entity_id
_entity_poly.type
_entity_poly.pdbx_seq_one_letter_code
_entity_poly.pdbx_strand_id
1 'polypeptide(L)' 'MEEQYSRQHVVDLLNRLRHTELAEVASRVLPDVVDAEWLAEWLIQHGLTLDDFISQMGGSP' A
#
# COMPACT_ATOMS: atom_id res chain seq x y z
N MET A 1 -4.55 2.54 17.91
CA MET A 1 -3.50 3.32 17.39
C MET A 1 -3.53 3.35 15.92
N GLU A 2 -3.40 4.48 15.35
CA GLU A 2 -3.55 4.58 13.97
C GLU A 2 -2.25 4.56 13.30
N GLU A 3 -2.08 3.73 12.29
CA GLU A 3 -0.91 3.74 11.49
C GLU A 3 -1.19 4.46 10.22
N GLN A 4 -0.23 5.21 9.76
CA GLN A 4 -0.36 5.95 8.52
C GLN A 4 0.84 5.66 7.65
N TYR A 5 0.61 5.70 6.34
CA TYR A 5 1.66 5.47 5.36
C TYR A 5 1.69 6.64 4.41
N SER A 6 2.88 7.02 3.97
CA SER A 6 2.96 8.06 2.96
C SER A 6 2.61 7.46 1.60
N ARG A 7 2.08 8.30 0.71
CA ARG A 7 1.74 7.85 -0.63
C ARG A 7 2.95 7.25 -1.32
N GLN A 8 4.10 7.91 -1.18
CA GLN A 8 5.32 7.43 -1.82
C GLN A 8 5.69 6.04 -1.32
N HIS A 9 5.52 5.82 -0.03
CA HIS A 9 5.84 4.53 0.56
C HIS A 9 4.94 3.43 -0.03
N VAL A 10 3.65 3.73 -0.18
CA VAL A 10 2.70 2.79 -0.74
C VAL A 10 3.08 2.48 -2.19
N VAL A 11 3.39 3.50 -2.95
CA VAL A 11 3.77 3.33 -4.34
C VAL A 11 5.03 2.46 -4.46
N ASP A 12 6.01 2.72 -3.61
CA ASP A 12 7.25 1.93 -3.62
C ASP A 12 6.96 0.46 -3.33
N LEU A 13 6.12 0.19 -2.34
CA LEU A 13 5.81 -1.18 -1.98
C LEU A 13 5.05 -1.89 -3.09
N LEU A 14 4.13 -1.19 -3.73
CA LEU A 14 3.39 -1.79 -4.83
C LEU A 14 4.33 -2.14 -5.98
N ASN A 15 5.30 -1.30 -6.24
CA ASN A 15 6.29 -1.60 -7.27
C ASN A 15 7.12 -2.82 -6.91
N ARG A 16 7.47 -2.96 -5.65
CA ARG A 16 8.22 -4.13 -5.20
C ARG A 16 7.43 -5.40 -5.38
N LEU A 17 6.11 -5.30 -5.20
CA LEU A 17 5.23 -6.43 -5.39
C LEU A 17 4.90 -6.66 -6.85
N ARG A 18 5.46 -5.85 -7.73
CA ARG A 18 5.26 -5.94 -9.17
C ARG A 18 3.87 -5.56 -9.60
N HIS A 19 3.20 -4.79 -8.79
CA HIS A 19 1.88 -4.24 -9.14
C HIS A 19 2.09 -2.83 -9.68
N THR A 20 2.78 -2.73 -10.80
CA THR A 20 3.18 -1.41 -11.31
C THR A 20 1.98 -0.59 -11.75
N GLU A 21 0.98 -1.23 -12.32
CA GLU A 21 -0.22 -0.50 -12.74
C GLU A 21 -0.94 0.08 -11.53
N LEU A 22 -1.04 -0.73 -10.48
CA LEU A 22 -1.70 -0.28 -9.28
C LEU A 22 -0.88 0.82 -8.61
N ALA A 23 0.44 0.72 -8.70
CA ALA A 23 1.30 1.76 -8.15
C ALA A 23 1.04 3.10 -8.84
N GLU A 24 0.81 3.07 -10.14
CA GLU A 24 0.48 4.27 -10.86
C GLU A 24 -0.84 4.86 -10.41
N VAL A 25 -1.83 4.00 -10.25
CA VAL A 25 -3.12 4.44 -9.77
C VAL A 25 -2.97 5.05 -8.38
N ALA A 26 -2.21 4.38 -7.53
CA ALA A 26 -1.99 4.87 -6.17
C ALA A 26 -1.37 6.26 -6.17
N SER A 27 -0.42 6.49 -7.05
CA SER A 27 0.25 7.78 -7.09
C SER A 27 -0.71 8.91 -7.46
N ARG A 28 -1.83 8.56 -8.09
CA ARG A 28 -2.79 9.55 -8.51
C ARG A 28 -3.95 9.74 -7.54
N VAL A 29 -4.43 8.64 -6.97
CA VAL A 29 -5.64 8.69 -6.16
C VAL A 29 -5.40 8.80 -4.68
N LEU A 30 -4.24 8.39 -4.20
CA LEU A 30 -4.00 8.41 -2.77
C LEU A 30 -3.61 9.80 -2.30
N PRO A 31 -4.03 10.18 -1.08
CA PRO A 31 -3.55 11.43 -0.49
C PRO A 31 -2.11 11.27 -0.05
N ASP A 32 -1.50 12.37 0.37
CA ASP A 32 -0.11 12.35 0.83
C ASP A 32 0.09 11.35 1.95
N VAL A 33 -0.87 11.27 2.84
CA VAL A 33 -0.83 10.36 3.97
C VAL A 33 -2.08 9.50 3.94
N VAL A 34 -1.92 8.20 4.10
CA VAL A 34 -3.00 7.25 3.97
C VAL A 34 -3.15 6.49 5.27
N ASP A 35 -4.40 6.41 5.75
CA ASP A 35 -4.72 5.62 6.93
C ASP A 35 -4.59 4.15 6.64
N ALA A 36 -4.09 3.38 7.59
CA ALA A 36 -3.93 1.95 7.40
C ALA A 36 -5.26 1.26 7.12
N GLU A 37 -6.31 1.69 7.81
CA GLU A 37 -7.62 1.08 7.60
C GLU A 37 -8.15 1.35 6.20
N TRP A 38 -8.01 2.57 5.77
CA TRP A 38 -8.45 2.94 4.43
C TRP A 38 -7.64 2.18 3.39
N LEU A 39 -6.33 2.09 3.63
CA LEU A 39 -5.44 1.40 2.72
C LEU A 39 -5.80 -0.09 2.62
N ALA A 40 -6.13 -0.70 3.75
CA ALA A 40 -6.50 -2.11 3.77
C ALA A 40 -7.71 -2.37 2.88
N GLU A 41 -8.71 -1.53 2.99
CA GLU A 41 -9.91 -1.68 2.18
C GLU A 41 -9.60 -1.47 0.71
N TRP A 42 -8.81 -0.45 0.43
CA TRP A 42 -8.44 -0.15 -0.95
C TRP A 42 -7.68 -1.31 -1.57
N LEU A 43 -6.77 -1.91 -0.82
CA LEU A 43 -6.01 -3.06 -1.31
C LEU A 43 -6.92 -4.25 -1.58
N ILE A 44 -7.85 -4.50 -0.68
CA ILE A 44 -8.77 -5.62 -0.84
C ILE A 44 -9.59 -5.47 -2.12
N GLN A 45 -10.00 -4.25 -2.42
CA GLN A 45 -10.76 -4.01 -3.63
C GLN A 45 -9.95 -4.34 -4.89
N HIS A 46 -8.64 -4.34 -4.77
CA HIS A 46 -7.76 -4.64 -5.89
C HIS A 46 -7.14 -6.03 -5.79
N GLY A 47 -7.70 -6.87 -4.93
CA GLY A 47 -7.26 -8.25 -4.86
C GLY A 47 -6.01 -8.46 -4.02
N LEU A 48 -5.68 -7.50 -3.18
CA LEU A 48 -4.50 -7.62 -2.33
C LEU A 48 -4.93 -7.63 -0.87
N THR A 49 -4.01 -7.99 0.01
CA THR A 49 -4.28 -7.92 1.45
C THR A 49 -3.21 -7.07 2.08
N LEU A 50 -3.57 -6.47 3.21
CA LEU A 50 -2.62 -5.67 3.96
C LEU A 50 -1.49 -6.54 4.50
N ASP A 51 -1.78 -7.79 4.78
CA ASP A 51 -0.78 -8.74 5.23
C ASP A 51 0.34 -8.90 4.23
N ASP A 52 -0.01 -9.12 2.98
CA ASP A 52 0.99 -9.24 1.92
C ASP A 52 1.81 -7.97 1.81
N PHE A 53 1.12 -6.85 1.94
CA PHE A 53 1.74 -5.56 1.83
C PHE A 53 2.76 -5.34 2.96
N ILE A 54 2.35 -5.66 4.16
CA ILE A 54 3.19 -5.49 5.34
C ILE A 54 4.37 -6.45 5.32
N SER A 55 4.17 -7.62 4.76
CA SER A 55 5.25 -8.58 4.63
C SER A 55 6.44 -8.03 3.91
N GLN A 56 6.19 -7.24 2.88
CA GLN A 56 7.27 -6.63 2.13
C GLN A 56 7.98 -5.55 2.92
N MET A 57 7.21 -4.86 3.79
CA MET A 57 7.82 -3.84 4.61
C MET A 57 8.67 -4.45 5.70
N GLY A 58 8.21 -5.52 6.25
CA GLY A 58 8.74 -6.04 7.45
C GLY A 58 10.01 -6.67 7.33
N GLY A 59 10.28 -7.20 6.41
CA GLY A 59 11.43 -7.87 6.33
C GLY A 59 11.37 -8.90 7.26
N SER A 60 11.16 -9.49 7.61
CA SER A 60 11.25 -10.38 8.51
C SER A 60 11.77 -11.20 8.59
N PRO A 61 11.95 -11.74 9.18
CA PRO A 61 12.78 -12.56 9.79
C PRO A 61 13.10 -13.61 9.44
#